data_181fc85769ff4b55a186b577a207c968
#
_entry.id   181fc85769ff4b55a186b577a207c968
#
_cell.length_a   1.000
_cell.length_b   1.000
_cell.length_c   1.000
_cell.angle_alpha   90.00
_cell.angle_beta   90.00
_cell.angle_gamma   90.00
#
_symmetry.space_group_name_H-M   'P 1'
#
loop_
_entity.id
_entity.type
_entity.pdbx_description
1 polymer ?
#
loop_
_entity_poly.entity_id
_entity_poly.type
_entity_poly.pdbx_seq_one_letter_code
_entity_poly.pdbx_strand_id
1 'polypeptide(L)'
;MTGQQSYEFHSATIRLLVIPIAIYAAWLLEIFLLEGNIHLFGRFNPIGIFLYTIIACILTGIVGPFLCIRTGFINGAVNMFQIGFRSFRRTVITCALTGSIGYGALLLFNPFGADRFAFFNAFLLMLPSVIASVMICWVLAGTHIQAYVRPGGALISTSVGIMVTTALYCMATFAFFPSDVQQEAFFSSMVVGIFAALFFFAVRDVYATSLAVGFYSVFTTAGRISPVYLQDVIPSVWIGAALSASVLIGIHFYLSRNYVTLKIS
;
A
#
# COMPACT_ATOMS: atom_id res chain seq x y z
N MET A 1 -20.36 -17.85 29.55
CA MET A 1 -19.66 -16.61 29.16
C MET A 1 -20.42 -15.46 29.78
N THR A 2 -19.77 -14.70 30.66
CA THR A 2 -20.37 -13.54 31.32
C THR A 2 -20.58 -12.43 30.30
N GLY A 3 -21.62 -11.60 30.48
CA GLY A 3 -21.98 -10.52 29.53
C GLY A 3 -20.84 -9.55 29.21
N GLN A 4 -19.87 -9.41 30.11
CA GLN A 4 -18.67 -8.59 29.94
C GLN A 4 -17.70 -9.17 28.88
N GLN A 5 -17.50 -10.48 28.86
CA GLN A 5 -16.65 -11.15 27.85
C GLN A 5 -17.27 -11.06 26.42
N SER A 6 -18.61 -11.13 26.34
CA SER A 6 -19.33 -10.98 25.07
C SER A 6 -19.20 -9.55 24.53
N TYR A 7 -19.28 -8.54 25.39
CA TYR A 7 -19.15 -7.13 24.99
C TYR A 7 -17.72 -6.79 24.53
N GLU A 8 -16.70 -7.28 25.23
CA GLU A 8 -15.28 -7.08 24.84
C GLU A 8 -14.95 -7.77 23.51
N PHE A 9 -15.46 -8.97 23.28
CA PHE A 9 -15.29 -9.68 22.02
C PHE A 9 -15.97 -8.94 20.85
N HIS A 10 -17.18 -8.42 21.06
CA HIS A 10 -17.91 -7.67 20.04
C HIS A 10 -17.20 -6.34 19.67
N SER A 11 -16.71 -5.62 20.66
CA SER A 11 -15.96 -4.38 20.45
C SER A 11 -14.62 -4.61 19.73
N ALA A 12 -13.94 -5.71 20.03
CA ALA A 12 -12.72 -6.10 19.34
C ALA A 12 -12.95 -6.44 17.86
N THR A 13 -14.03 -7.17 17.56
CA THR A 13 -14.43 -7.50 16.18
C THR A 13 -14.71 -6.23 15.35
N ILE A 14 -15.45 -5.27 15.90
CA ILE A 14 -15.72 -3.99 15.20
C ILE A 14 -14.39 -3.28 14.87
N ARG A 15 -13.48 -3.18 15.80
CA ARG A 15 -12.21 -2.47 15.60
C ARG A 15 -11.26 -3.18 14.64
N LEU A 16 -11.21 -4.50 14.71
CA LEU A 16 -10.28 -5.30 13.91
C LEU A 16 -10.78 -5.60 12.49
N LEU A 17 -12.07 -5.60 12.25
CA LEU A 17 -12.64 -5.94 10.94
C LEU A 17 -13.43 -4.81 10.31
N VAL A 18 -14.40 -4.24 11.03
CA VAL A 18 -15.35 -3.28 10.43
C VAL A 18 -14.66 -1.98 10.01
N ILE A 19 -13.79 -1.41 10.86
CA ILE A 19 -13.11 -0.15 10.55
C ILE A 19 -12.13 -0.32 9.38
N PRO A 20 -11.24 -1.34 9.35
CA PRO A 20 -10.40 -1.59 8.18
C PRO A 20 -11.17 -1.79 6.87
N ILE A 21 -12.28 -2.54 6.91
CA ILE A 21 -13.13 -2.74 5.74
C ILE A 21 -13.77 -1.44 5.28
N ALA A 22 -14.25 -0.60 6.21
CA ALA A 22 -14.84 0.69 5.88
C ALA A 22 -13.82 1.65 5.24
N ILE A 23 -12.58 1.70 5.75
CA ILE A 23 -11.49 2.50 5.16
C ILE A 23 -11.16 1.98 3.76
N TYR A 24 -11.06 0.66 3.60
CA TYR A 24 -10.81 0.04 2.29
C TYR A 24 -11.93 0.36 1.29
N ALA A 25 -13.19 0.25 1.70
CA ALA A 25 -14.35 0.55 0.85
C ALA A 25 -14.40 2.03 0.43
N ALA A 26 -14.12 2.95 1.36
CA ALA A 26 -14.02 4.38 1.07
C ALA A 26 -12.91 4.66 0.04
N TRP A 27 -11.72 4.12 0.26
CA TRP A 27 -10.59 4.25 -0.66
C TRP A 27 -10.89 3.66 -2.05
N LEU A 28 -11.53 2.49 -2.10
CA LEU A 28 -11.92 1.85 -3.35
C LEU A 28 -12.92 2.72 -4.15
N LEU A 29 -13.89 3.32 -3.45
CA LEU A 29 -14.85 4.25 -4.04
C LEU A 29 -14.16 5.50 -4.58
N GLU A 30 -13.21 6.08 -3.85
CA GLU A 30 -12.44 7.25 -4.29
C GLU A 30 -11.59 6.94 -5.53
N ILE A 31 -10.93 5.77 -5.58
CA ILE A 31 -10.20 5.32 -6.76
C ILE A 31 -11.14 5.18 -7.95
N PHE A 32 -12.28 4.50 -7.76
CA PHE A 32 -13.25 4.28 -8.83
C PHE A 32 -13.79 5.61 -9.40
N LEU A 33 -14.12 6.56 -8.53
CA LEU A 33 -14.67 7.84 -8.93
C LEU A 33 -13.63 8.74 -9.62
N LEU A 34 -12.39 8.74 -9.13
CA LEU A 34 -11.35 9.66 -9.61
C LEU A 34 -10.53 9.05 -10.75
N GLU A 35 -10.08 7.80 -10.64
CA GLU A 35 -9.24 7.18 -11.67
C GLU A 35 -10.05 6.30 -12.61
N GLY A 36 -10.78 5.30 -12.11
CA GLY A 36 -11.50 4.33 -12.93
C GLY A 36 -12.58 4.95 -13.81
N ASN A 37 -13.24 6.02 -13.34
CA ASN A 37 -14.32 6.69 -14.07
C ASN A 37 -13.83 7.88 -14.93
N ILE A 38 -12.83 8.62 -14.45
CA ILE A 38 -12.32 9.84 -15.11
C ILE A 38 -11.07 9.54 -15.96
N HIS A 39 -10.38 8.43 -15.70
CA HIS A 39 -9.14 8.02 -16.38
C HIS A 39 -8.04 9.10 -16.32
N LEU A 40 -7.74 9.56 -15.09
CA LEU A 40 -6.78 10.65 -14.86
C LEU A 40 -5.40 10.39 -15.46
N PHE A 41 -4.88 9.18 -15.34
CA PHE A 41 -3.57 8.83 -15.86
C PHE A 41 -3.56 8.69 -17.39
N GLY A 42 -4.66 8.23 -18.00
CA GLY A 42 -4.79 8.11 -19.45
C GLY A 42 -4.93 9.47 -20.16
N ARG A 43 -5.56 10.45 -19.53
CA ARG A 43 -5.76 11.82 -20.09
C ARG A 43 -4.75 12.82 -19.58
N PHE A 44 -3.90 12.45 -18.66
CA PHE A 44 -2.88 13.24 -18.01
C PHE A 44 -3.33 14.66 -17.60
N ASN A 45 -4.09 14.74 -16.52
CA ASN A 45 -4.50 15.99 -15.89
C ASN A 45 -3.67 16.26 -14.61
N PRO A 46 -2.67 17.15 -14.61
CA PRO A 46 -1.80 17.38 -13.46
C PRO A 46 -2.52 17.80 -12.18
N ILE A 47 -3.58 18.61 -12.31
CA ILE A 47 -4.37 19.06 -11.15
C ILE A 47 -5.20 17.90 -10.63
N GLY A 48 -5.86 17.13 -11.51
CA GLY A 48 -6.63 15.95 -11.12
C GLY A 48 -5.76 14.90 -10.44
N ILE A 49 -4.58 14.62 -10.99
CA ILE A 49 -3.59 13.70 -10.39
C ILE A 49 -3.15 14.18 -9.02
N PHE A 50 -2.90 15.48 -8.84
CA PHE A 50 -2.52 16.05 -7.56
C PHE A 50 -3.64 15.93 -6.52
N LEU A 51 -4.88 16.25 -6.88
CA LEU A 51 -6.05 16.09 -6.01
C LEU A 51 -6.28 14.62 -5.63
N TYR A 52 -6.18 13.71 -6.61
CA TYR A 52 -6.23 12.26 -6.36
C TYR A 52 -5.15 11.83 -5.35
N THR A 53 -3.93 12.32 -5.53
CA THR A 53 -2.82 12.03 -4.61
C THR A 53 -3.14 12.51 -3.18
N ILE A 54 -3.67 13.72 -3.01
CA ILE A 54 -4.00 14.23 -1.68
C ILE A 54 -5.16 13.47 -1.05
N ILE A 55 -6.27 13.29 -1.78
CA ILE A 55 -7.51 12.73 -1.23
C ILE A 55 -7.40 11.22 -1.07
N ALA A 56 -7.26 10.49 -2.18
CA ALA A 56 -7.31 9.03 -2.17
C ALA A 56 -6.01 8.41 -1.64
N CYS A 57 -4.84 8.96 -1.98
CA CYS A 57 -3.59 8.34 -1.57
C CYS A 57 -3.14 8.79 -0.17
N ILE A 58 -3.09 10.09 0.12
CA ILE A 58 -2.55 10.57 1.40
C ILE A 58 -3.60 10.50 2.50
N LEU A 59 -4.75 11.16 2.34
CA LEU A 59 -5.74 11.25 3.41
C LEU A 59 -6.37 9.89 3.71
N THR A 60 -6.96 9.27 2.71
CA THR A 60 -7.65 7.98 2.90
C THR A 60 -6.67 6.82 2.90
N GLY A 61 -5.67 6.83 1.99
CA GLY A 61 -4.75 5.71 1.77
C GLY A 61 -3.62 5.57 2.80
N ILE A 62 -3.13 6.67 3.39
CA ILE A 62 -2.02 6.63 4.34
C ILE A 62 -2.47 7.05 5.75
N VAL A 63 -3.12 8.22 5.88
CA VAL A 63 -3.52 8.75 7.18
C VAL A 63 -4.68 7.96 7.79
N GLY A 64 -5.67 7.54 6.99
CA GLY A 64 -6.77 6.68 7.45
C GLY A 64 -6.29 5.38 8.11
N PRO A 65 -5.48 4.53 7.42
CA PRO A 65 -4.85 3.36 8.02
C PRO A 65 -4.04 3.68 9.27
N PHE A 66 -3.25 4.75 9.27
CA PHE A 66 -2.46 5.15 10.43
C PHE A 66 -3.35 5.42 11.66
N LEU A 67 -4.45 6.14 11.52
CA LEU A 67 -5.37 6.42 12.64
C LEU A 67 -5.99 5.13 13.19
N CYS A 68 -6.36 4.19 12.31
CA CYS A 68 -6.89 2.89 12.71
C CYS A 68 -5.82 2.05 13.44
N ILE A 69 -4.61 1.97 12.89
CA ILE A 69 -3.48 1.26 13.49
C ILE A 69 -3.13 1.84 14.86
N ARG A 70 -3.13 3.16 15.01
CA ARG A 70 -2.89 3.81 16.29
C ARG A 70 -3.87 3.35 17.37
N THR A 71 -5.15 3.20 17.04
CA THR A 71 -6.13 2.65 17.99
C THR A 71 -5.86 1.19 18.32
N GLY A 72 -5.41 0.39 17.35
CA GLY A 72 -4.98 -1.00 17.54
C GLY A 72 -3.79 -1.14 18.48
N PHE A 73 -2.83 -0.21 18.42
CA PHE A 73 -1.70 -0.14 19.36
C PHE A 73 -2.12 0.14 20.78
N ILE A 74 -2.97 1.15 20.98
CA ILE A 74 -3.45 1.54 22.31
C ILE A 74 -4.15 0.35 23.00
N ASN A 75 -4.82 -0.49 22.22
CA ASN A 75 -5.52 -1.68 22.71
C ASN A 75 -4.65 -2.94 22.77
N GLY A 76 -3.37 -2.87 22.40
CA GLY A 76 -2.45 -4.02 22.41
C GLY A 76 -2.74 -5.12 21.37
N ALA A 77 -3.67 -4.89 20.45
CA ALA A 77 -4.07 -5.88 19.44
C ALA A 77 -3.00 -6.08 18.36
N VAL A 78 -2.22 -5.05 18.05
CA VAL A 78 -1.19 -5.03 16.99
C VAL A 78 0.09 -4.43 17.54
N ASN A 79 1.26 -4.84 17.05
CA ASN A 79 2.56 -4.29 17.44
C ASN A 79 3.33 -3.74 16.22
N MET A 80 4.37 -2.92 16.48
CA MET A 80 5.22 -2.29 15.45
C MET A 80 5.81 -3.28 14.46
N PHE A 81 6.22 -4.45 14.96
CA PHE A 81 6.81 -5.48 14.12
C PHE A 81 5.79 -6.04 13.11
N GLN A 82 4.54 -6.21 13.52
CA GLN A 82 3.48 -6.77 12.67
C GLN A 82 3.10 -5.84 11.52
N ILE A 83 3.09 -4.53 11.76
CA ILE A 83 2.71 -3.53 10.76
C ILE A 83 3.84 -3.16 9.79
N GLY A 84 5.06 -3.66 10.01
CA GLY A 84 6.16 -3.49 9.05
C GLY A 84 6.94 -2.17 9.17
N PHE A 85 6.81 -1.44 10.27
CA PHE A 85 7.72 -0.33 10.58
C PHE A 85 8.89 -0.83 11.41
N ARG A 86 10.02 -1.06 10.72
CA ARG A 86 11.25 -1.64 11.28
C ARG A 86 12.24 -0.57 11.73
N SER A 87 13.36 -1.01 12.34
CA SER A 87 14.47 -0.12 12.60
C SER A 87 15.01 0.47 11.28
N PHE A 88 15.41 1.74 11.31
CA PHE A 88 15.89 2.47 10.14
C PHE A 88 16.99 1.73 9.37
N ARG A 89 17.99 1.16 10.11
CA ARG A 89 19.09 0.40 9.50
C ARG A 89 18.57 -0.80 8.67
N ARG A 90 17.62 -1.55 9.21
CA ARG A 90 17.06 -2.71 8.51
C ARG A 90 16.26 -2.27 7.29
N THR A 91 15.42 -1.25 7.43
CA THR A 91 14.66 -0.68 6.32
C THR A 91 15.57 -0.20 5.19
N VAL A 92 16.66 0.50 5.47
CA VAL A 92 17.62 0.92 4.44
C VAL A 92 18.21 -0.28 3.70
N ILE A 93 18.61 -1.33 4.41
CA ILE A 93 19.17 -2.53 3.78
C ILE A 93 18.13 -3.23 2.90
N THR A 94 16.91 -3.44 3.41
CA THR A 94 15.84 -4.09 2.64
C THR A 94 15.42 -3.27 1.43
N CYS A 95 15.32 -1.95 1.56
CA CYS A 95 15.05 -1.04 0.45
C CYS A 95 16.17 -1.03 -0.59
N ALA A 96 17.44 -1.03 -0.16
CA ALA A 96 18.58 -1.10 -1.09
C ALA A 96 18.57 -2.41 -1.89
N LEU A 97 18.33 -3.55 -1.24
CA LEU A 97 18.22 -4.84 -1.91
C LEU A 97 17.04 -4.89 -2.87
N THR A 98 15.84 -4.49 -2.42
CA THR A 98 14.64 -4.46 -3.26
C THR A 98 14.80 -3.49 -4.43
N GLY A 99 15.35 -2.31 -4.19
CA GLY A 99 15.64 -1.31 -5.22
C GLY A 99 16.65 -1.81 -6.25
N SER A 100 17.71 -2.50 -5.81
CA SER A 100 18.71 -3.09 -6.72
C SER A 100 18.11 -4.17 -7.62
N ILE A 101 17.26 -5.04 -7.06
CA ILE A 101 16.56 -6.07 -7.84
C ILE A 101 15.57 -5.43 -8.83
N GLY A 102 14.78 -4.46 -8.38
CA GLY A 102 13.82 -3.75 -9.24
C GLY A 102 14.51 -2.97 -10.36
N TYR A 103 15.61 -2.29 -10.05
CA TYR A 103 16.42 -1.60 -11.07
C TYR A 103 17.10 -2.58 -12.04
N GLY A 104 17.59 -3.71 -11.56
CA GLY A 104 18.13 -4.78 -12.41
C GLY A 104 17.06 -5.34 -13.37
N ALA A 105 15.85 -5.58 -12.88
CA ALA A 105 14.72 -5.99 -13.71
C ALA A 105 14.38 -4.93 -14.77
N LEU A 106 14.42 -3.65 -14.39
CA LEU A 106 14.23 -2.54 -15.33
C LEU A 106 15.25 -2.56 -16.47
N LEU A 107 16.52 -2.77 -16.15
CA LEU A 107 17.57 -2.82 -17.17
C LEU A 107 17.40 -4.00 -18.12
N LEU A 108 16.88 -5.14 -17.62
CA LEU A 108 16.64 -6.35 -18.41
C LEU A 108 15.43 -6.22 -19.34
N PHE A 109 14.31 -5.69 -18.82
CA PHE A 109 13.05 -5.63 -19.56
C PHE A 109 12.83 -4.32 -20.33
N ASN A 110 13.52 -3.26 -19.94
CA ASN A 110 13.56 -1.95 -20.60
C ASN A 110 12.21 -1.42 -21.11
N PRO A 111 11.18 -1.27 -20.25
CA PRO A 111 9.80 -1.00 -20.66
C PRO A 111 9.59 0.37 -21.31
N PHE A 112 10.51 1.33 -21.12
CA PHE A 112 10.48 2.67 -21.71
C PHE A 112 11.60 2.91 -22.76
N GLY A 113 12.23 1.85 -23.28
CA GLY A 113 13.39 1.98 -24.13
C GLY A 113 14.58 2.57 -23.37
N ALA A 114 15.36 3.47 -24.02
CA ALA A 114 16.55 4.08 -23.39
C ALA A 114 16.21 5.23 -22.43
N ASP A 115 14.95 5.62 -22.31
CA ASP A 115 14.55 6.80 -21.51
C ASP A 115 14.37 6.47 -20.03
N ARG A 116 15.49 6.59 -19.29
CA ARG A 116 15.51 6.38 -17.84
C ARG A 116 14.74 7.44 -17.08
N PHE A 117 14.58 8.63 -17.65
CA PHE A 117 13.85 9.72 -17.02
C PHE A 117 12.34 9.46 -17.05
N ALA A 118 11.82 8.98 -18.17
CA ALA A 118 10.43 8.56 -18.30
C ALA A 118 10.07 7.45 -17.27
N PHE A 119 10.98 6.48 -17.07
CA PHE A 119 10.79 5.47 -16.03
C PHE A 119 10.70 6.09 -14.62
N PHE A 120 11.62 6.99 -14.29
CA PHE A 120 11.64 7.63 -12.98
C PHE A 120 10.38 8.45 -12.72
N ASN A 121 9.91 9.20 -13.72
CA ASN A 121 8.66 9.95 -13.65
C ASN A 121 7.44 9.02 -13.52
N ALA A 122 7.41 7.90 -14.24
CA ALA A 122 6.36 6.89 -14.09
C ALA A 122 6.35 6.30 -12.67
N PHE A 123 7.53 6.01 -12.12
CA PHE A 123 7.66 5.52 -10.75
C PHE A 123 7.13 6.54 -9.74
N LEU A 124 7.51 7.81 -9.86
CA LEU A 124 7.02 8.87 -8.97
C LEU A 124 5.51 9.10 -9.11
N LEU A 125 4.97 8.97 -10.33
CA LEU A 125 3.53 9.07 -10.58
C LEU A 125 2.75 7.96 -9.85
N MET A 126 3.27 6.73 -9.86
CA MET A 126 2.63 5.57 -9.22
C MET A 126 2.88 5.51 -7.70
N LEU A 127 3.96 6.10 -7.21
CA LEU A 127 4.40 5.95 -5.82
C LEU A 127 3.32 6.27 -4.77
N PRO A 128 2.54 7.37 -4.87
CA PRO A 128 1.48 7.66 -3.91
C PRO A 128 0.42 6.55 -3.80
N SER A 129 -0.08 6.07 -4.94
CA SER A 129 -1.11 5.01 -4.98
C SER A 129 -0.56 3.67 -4.51
N VAL A 130 0.70 3.38 -4.78
CA VAL A 130 1.40 2.19 -4.29
C VAL A 130 1.55 2.23 -2.77
N ILE A 131 2.01 3.35 -2.19
CA ILE A 131 2.11 3.50 -0.74
C ILE A 131 0.72 3.32 -0.10
N ALA A 132 -0.32 3.95 -0.66
CA ALA A 132 -1.69 3.82 -0.19
C ALA A 132 -2.18 2.36 -0.22
N SER A 133 -1.98 1.65 -1.34
CA SER A 133 -2.36 0.24 -1.46
C SER A 133 -1.62 -0.66 -0.46
N VAL A 134 -0.32 -0.42 -0.23
CA VAL A 134 0.46 -1.15 0.78
C VAL A 134 -0.07 -0.88 2.18
N MET A 135 -0.33 0.37 2.51
CA MET A 135 -0.86 0.77 3.83
C MET A 135 -2.25 0.18 4.09
N ILE A 136 -3.13 0.14 3.09
CA ILE A 136 -4.50 -0.36 3.25
C ILE A 136 -4.53 -1.88 3.21
N CYS A 137 -4.00 -2.51 2.14
CA CYS A 137 -4.18 -3.94 1.92
C CYS A 137 -3.32 -4.78 2.87
N TRP A 138 -2.03 -4.45 3.03
CA TRP A 138 -1.13 -5.28 3.83
C TRP A 138 -0.94 -4.78 5.25
N VAL A 139 -0.69 -3.47 5.42
CA VAL A 139 -0.44 -2.94 6.77
C VAL A 139 -1.72 -2.88 7.59
N LEU A 140 -2.81 -2.32 7.07
CA LEU A 140 -4.07 -2.25 7.80
C LEU A 140 -4.81 -3.59 7.77
N ALA A 141 -5.36 -3.97 6.63
CA ALA A 141 -6.23 -5.14 6.53
C ALA A 141 -5.49 -6.43 6.88
N GLY A 142 -4.29 -6.64 6.31
CA GLY A 142 -3.51 -7.85 6.50
C GLY A 142 -3.14 -8.10 7.96
N THR A 143 -2.66 -7.06 8.67
CA THR A 143 -2.27 -7.22 10.08
C THR A 143 -3.46 -7.36 11.02
N HIS A 144 -4.57 -6.67 10.74
CA HIS A 144 -5.78 -6.76 11.57
C HIS A 144 -6.46 -8.11 11.41
N ILE A 145 -6.56 -8.63 10.19
CA ILE A 145 -7.10 -9.96 9.92
C ILE A 145 -6.19 -11.04 10.54
N GLN A 146 -4.86 -10.89 10.40
CA GLN A 146 -3.92 -11.79 11.05
C GLN A 146 -4.09 -11.78 12.59
N ALA A 147 -4.28 -10.60 13.19
CA ALA A 147 -4.53 -10.49 14.62
C ALA A 147 -5.86 -11.15 15.04
N TYR A 148 -6.91 -10.98 14.23
CA TYR A 148 -8.22 -11.60 14.48
C TYR A 148 -8.17 -13.12 14.40
N VAL A 149 -7.45 -13.69 13.43
CA VAL A 149 -7.34 -15.16 13.20
C VAL A 149 -6.24 -15.79 14.04
N ARG A 150 -5.47 -15.01 14.79
CA ARG A 150 -4.33 -15.48 15.60
C ARG A 150 -4.65 -16.66 16.54
N PRO A 151 -5.84 -16.80 17.16
CA PRO A 151 -6.17 -17.97 17.97
C PRO A 151 -6.07 -19.31 17.21
N GLY A 152 -6.20 -19.30 15.87
CA GLY A 152 -6.02 -20.48 15.02
C GLY A 152 -4.55 -20.89 14.77
N GLY A 153 -3.58 -20.15 15.30
CA GLY A 153 -2.15 -20.41 15.14
C GLY A 153 -1.47 -19.52 14.09
N ALA A 154 -0.14 -19.47 14.16
CA ALA A 154 0.66 -18.55 13.33
C ALA A 154 0.57 -18.86 11.83
N LEU A 155 0.57 -20.15 11.45
CA LEU A 155 0.50 -20.57 10.04
C LEU A 155 -0.86 -20.20 9.43
N ILE A 156 -1.94 -20.55 10.12
CA ILE A 156 -3.31 -20.28 9.64
C ILE A 156 -3.53 -18.76 9.51
N SER A 157 -3.14 -17.99 10.53
CA SER A 157 -3.32 -16.54 10.53
C SER A 157 -2.53 -15.85 9.43
N THR A 158 -1.31 -16.33 9.12
CA THR A 158 -0.50 -15.80 8.02
C THR A 158 -1.08 -16.19 6.66
N SER A 159 -1.51 -17.44 6.49
CA SER A 159 -2.13 -17.89 5.22
C SER A 159 -3.42 -17.14 4.93
N VAL A 160 -4.30 -16.97 5.92
CA VAL A 160 -5.52 -16.15 5.76
C VAL A 160 -5.18 -14.70 5.46
N GLY A 161 -4.16 -14.14 6.14
CA GLY A 161 -3.65 -12.79 5.85
C GLY A 161 -3.22 -12.65 4.39
N ILE A 162 -2.43 -13.58 3.85
CA ILE A 162 -1.99 -13.59 2.45
C ILE A 162 -3.20 -13.66 1.49
N MET A 163 -4.11 -14.59 1.73
CA MET A 163 -5.28 -14.76 0.85
C MET A 163 -6.15 -13.51 0.81
N VAL A 164 -6.49 -12.95 1.96
CA VAL A 164 -7.37 -11.79 2.05
C VAL A 164 -6.69 -10.54 1.47
N THR A 165 -5.43 -10.28 1.78
CA THR A 165 -4.72 -9.12 1.24
C THR A 165 -4.56 -9.20 -0.27
N THR A 166 -4.30 -10.39 -0.81
CA THR A 166 -4.27 -10.62 -2.26
C THR A 166 -5.63 -10.36 -2.89
N ALA A 167 -6.72 -10.87 -2.29
CA ALA A 167 -8.07 -10.62 -2.79
C ALA A 167 -8.42 -9.12 -2.79
N LEU A 168 -8.11 -8.40 -1.70
CA LEU A 168 -8.33 -6.95 -1.62
C LEU A 168 -7.53 -6.19 -2.69
N TYR A 169 -6.25 -6.55 -2.88
CA TYR A 169 -5.43 -5.93 -3.92
C TYR A 169 -5.97 -6.19 -5.33
N CYS A 170 -6.43 -7.41 -5.62
CA CYS A 170 -7.08 -7.74 -6.89
C CYS A 170 -8.39 -6.97 -7.08
N MET A 171 -9.22 -6.84 -6.04
CA MET A 171 -10.47 -6.06 -6.11
C MET A 171 -10.20 -4.58 -6.42
N ALA A 172 -9.10 -4.00 -5.91
CA ALA A 172 -8.71 -2.63 -6.24
C ALA A 172 -8.41 -2.47 -7.74
N THR A 173 -7.99 -3.53 -8.43
CA THR A 173 -7.76 -3.51 -9.88
C THR A 173 -9.03 -3.18 -10.66
N PHE A 174 -10.20 -3.65 -10.23
CA PHE A 174 -11.47 -3.33 -10.89
C PHE A 174 -11.86 -1.87 -10.74
N ALA A 175 -11.44 -1.21 -9.67
CA ALA A 175 -11.66 0.22 -9.48
C ALA A 175 -10.65 1.08 -10.25
N PHE A 176 -9.42 0.58 -10.40
CA PHE A 176 -8.31 1.32 -10.98
C PHE A 176 -8.25 1.24 -12.52
N PHE A 177 -8.58 0.06 -13.09
CA PHE A 177 -8.42 -0.17 -14.53
C PHE A 177 -9.74 -0.11 -15.30
N PRO A 178 -9.72 0.44 -16.54
CA PRO A 178 -10.88 0.42 -17.44
C PRO A 178 -11.33 -1.00 -17.78
N SER A 179 -12.61 -1.16 -18.13
CA SER A 179 -13.26 -2.46 -18.33
C SER A 179 -12.63 -3.33 -19.42
N ASP A 180 -12.06 -2.71 -20.45
CA ASP A 180 -11.41 -3.39 -21.60
C ASP A 180 -10.13 -4.14 -21.22
N VAL A 181 -9.46 -3.76 -20.16
CA VAL A 181 -8.20 -4.34 -19.69
C VAL A 181 -8.29 -4.99 -18.31
N GLN A 182 -9.47 -4.94 -17.66
CA GLN A 182 -9.64 -5.43 -16.29
C GLN A 182 -9.27 -6.91 -16.13
N GLN A 183 -9.58 -7.76 -17.11
CA GLN A 183 -9.30 -9.20 -16.99
C GLN A 183 -7.81 -9.49 -16.94
N GLU A 184 -7.01 -8.92 -17.85
CA GLU A 184 -5.56 -9.11 -17.86
C GLU A 184 -4.90 -8.47 -16.63
N ALA A 185 -5.37 -7.26 -16.27
CA ALA A 185 -4.92 -6.57 -15.08
C ALA A 185 -5.24 -7.34 -13.79
N PHE A 186 -6.37 -8.02 -13.72
CA PHE A 186 -6.76 -8.84 -12.58
C PHE A 186 -5.81 -10.03 -12.38
N PHE A 187 -5.53 -10.81 -13.44
CA PHE A 187 -4.62 -11.95 -13.34
C PHE A 187 -3.20 -11.51 -12.96
N SER A 188 -2.70 -10.45 -13.57
CA SER A 188 -1.39 -9.91 -13.23
C SER A 188 -1.35 -9.38 -11.79
N SER A 189 -2.39 -8.71 -11.32
CA SER A 189 -2.52 -8.24 -9.94
C SER A 189 -2.65 -9.37 -8.93
N MET A 190 -3.26 -10.51 -9.31
CA MET A 190 -3.31 -11.69 -8.45
C MET A 190 -1.91 -12.26 -8.20
N VAL A 191 -1.12 -12.42 -9.24
CA VAL A 191 0.27 -12.90 -9.11
C VAL A 191 1.07 -11.96 -8.23
N VAL A 192 1.01 -10.65 -8.48
CA VAL A 192 1.74 -9.66 -7.69
C VAL A 192 1.21 -9.54 -6.28
N GLY A 193 -0.11 -9.59 -6.11
CA GLY A 193 -0.73 -9.59 -4.79
C GLY A 193 -0.22 -10.73 -3.91
N ILE A 194 -0.10 -11.95 -4.46
CA ILE A 194 0.48 -13.11 -3.76
C ILE A 194 1.95 -12.85 -3.40
N PHE A 195 2.78 -12.42 -4.38
CA PHE A 195 4.20 -12.17 -4.12
C PHE A 195 4.41 -11.01 -3.13
N ALA A 196 3.67 -9.92 -3.27
CA ALA A 196 3.75 -8.79 -2.35
C ALA A 196 3.28 -9.17 -0.94
N ALA A 197 2.23 -9.99 -0.81
CA ALA A 197 1.77 -10.51 0.46
C ALA A 197 2.82 -11.42 1.11
N LEU A 198 3.35 -12.40 0.37
CA LEU A 198 4.43 -13.26 0.85
C LEU A 198 5.65 -12.43 1.29
N PHE A 199 6.06 -11.47 0.46
CA PHE A 199 7.17 -10.58 0.77
C PHE A 199 6.90 -9.74 2.02
N PHE A 200 5.73 -9.09 2.11
CA PHE A 200 5.36 -8.30 3.28
C PHE A 200 5.32 -9.14 4.56
N PHE A 201 4.67 -10.30 4.55
CA PHE A 201 4.56 -11.14 5.74
C PHE A 201 5.91 -11.77 6.14
N ALA A 202 6.82 -12.02 5.21
CA ALA A 202 8.18 -12.51 5.48
C ALA A 202 9.11 -11.39 5.97
N VAL A 203 9.18 -10.28 5.26
CA VAL A 203 10.13 -9.18 5.53
C VAL A 203 9.60 -8.21 6.58
N ARG A 204 8.28 -7.97 6.59
CA ARG A 204 7.62 -7.00 7.48
C ARG A 204 8.25 -5.60 7.35
N ASP A 205 8.33 -5.10 6.13
CA ASP A 205 8.85 -3.77 5.85
C ASP A 205 7.96 -3.06 4.81
N VAL A 206 7.34 -1.96 5.25
CA VAL A 206 6.40 -1.17 4.43
C VAL A 206 7.11 -0.54 3.23
N TYR A 207 8.32 0.00 3.44
CA TYR A 207 9.05 0.71 2.39
C TYR A 207 9.54 -0.24 1.31
N ALA A 208 10.14 -1.36 1.71
CA ALA A 208 10.60 -2.39 0.76
C ALA A 208 9.43 -2.98 -0.03
N THR A 209 8.27 -3.21 0.63
CA THR A 209 7.05 -3.68 -0.05
C THR A 209 6.54 -2.64 -1.03
N SER A 210 6.52 -1.35 -0.64
CA SER A 210 6.12 -0.26 -1.55
C SER A 210 7.06 -0.15 -2.75
N LEU A 211 8.36 -0.31 -2.56
CA LEU A 211 9.31 -0.36 -3.68
C LEU A 211 9.03 -1.53 -4.63
N ALA A 212 8.85 -2.75 -4.09
CA ALA A 212 8.58 -3.94 -4.91
C ALA A 212 7.30 -3.80 -5.73
N VAL A 213 6.20 -3.37 -5.10
CA VAL A 213 4.92 -3.11 -5.78
C VAL A 213 5.04 -1.94 -6.76
N GLY A 214 5.81 -0.89 -6.41
CA GLY A 214 6.05 0.26 -7.26
C GLY A 214 6.77 -0.09 -8.55
N PHE A 215 7.85 -0.85 -8.49
CA PHE A 215 8.54 -1.35 -9.70
C PHE A 215 7.60 -2.13 -10.60
N TYR A 216 6.80 -3.03 -10.02
CA TYR A 216 5.83 -3.78 -10.78
C TYR A 216 4.75 -2.88 -11.42
N SER A 217 4.19 -1.93 -10.67
CA SER A 217 3.18 -1.01 -11.18
C SER A 217 3.68 -0.22 -12.38
N VAL A 218 4.95 0.19 -12.38
CA VAL A 218 5.58 0.87 -13.51
C VAL A 218 5.62 -0.04 -14.75
N PHE A 219 5.99 -1.31 -14.59
CA PHE A 219 6.01 -2.26 -15.71
C PHE A 219 4.62 -2.45 -16.34
N THR A 220 3.58 -2.53 -15.53
CA THR A 220 2.20 -2.74 -16.01
C THR A 220 1.58 -1.49 -16.64
N THR A 221 2.02 -0.31 -16.21
CA THR A 221 1.48 0.98 -16.71
C THR A 221 2.31 1.58 -17.85
N ALA A 222 3.51 1.07 -18.10
CA ALA A 222 4.42 1.59 -19.14
C ALA A 222 3.79 1.66 -20.55
N GLY A 223 2.93 0.69 -20.90
CA GLY A 223 2.22 0.68 -22.18
C GLY A 223 0.97 1.56 -22.23
N ARG A 224 0.56 2.18 -21.12
CA ARG A 224 -0.69 2.94 -20.99
C ARG A 224 -0.50 4.44 -20.92
N ILE A 225 0.65 4.88 -20.42
CA ILE A 225 0.99 6.30 -20.32
C ILE A 225 1.87 6.64 -21.52
N SER A 226 1.48 7.62 -22.30
CA SER A 226 2.31 8.06 -23.42
C SER A 226 3.68 8.52 -22.91
N PRO A 227 4.79 7.98 -23.44
CA PRO A 227 6.14 8.37 -23.03
C PRO A 227 6.39 9.88 -23.14
N VAL A 228 5.72 10.56 -24.06
CA VAL A 228 5.82 12.02 -24.24
C VAL A 228 5.47 12.79 -22.96
N TYR A 229 4.47 12.32 -22.20
CA TYR A 229 4.09 12.99 -20.94
C TYR A 229 5.08 12.74 -19.80
N LEU A 230 5.95 11.78 -19.96
CA LEU A 230 6.90 11.38 -18.91
C LEU A 230 8.33 11.91 -19.17
N GLN A 231 8.56 12.59 -20.30
CA GLN A 231 9.88 13.13 -20.65
C GLN A 231 10.21 14.41 -19.88
N ASP A 232 9.20 15.19 -19.51
CA ASP A 232 9.37 16.45 -18.80
C ASP A 232 9.13 16.32 -17.31
N VAL A 233 9.72 17.21 -16.52
CA VAL A 233 9.45 17.31 -15.07
C VAL A 233 8.05 17.86 -14.87
N ILE A 234 7.21 17.07 -14.17
CA ILE A 234 5.85 17.45 -13.82
C ILE A 234 5.81 17.78 -12.33
N PRO A 235 5.80 19.08 -11.96
CA PRO A 235 5.92 19.48 -10.56
C PRO A 235 4.88 18.84 -9.64
N SER A 236 3.63 18.67 -10.09
CA SER A 236 2.56 18.04 -9.29
C SER A 236 2.84 16.59 -8.96
N VAL A 237 3.46 15.83 -9.87
CA VAL A 237 3.85 14.42 -9.66
C VAL A 237 4.97 14.33 -8.62
N TRP A 238 6.01 15.16 -8.78
CA TRP A 238 7.14 15.18 -7.85
C TRP A 238 6.74 15.62 -6.45
N ILE A 239 5.92 16.68 -6.35
CA ILE A 239 5.39 17.16 -5.07
C ILE A 239 4.50 16.10 -4.43
N GLY A 240 3.61 15.46 -5.19
CA GLY A 240 2.74 14.39 -4.71
C GLY A 240 3.51 13.20 -4.16
N ALA A 241 4.52 12.73 -4.89
CA ALA A 241 5.41 11.65 -4.45
C ALA A 241 6.18 12.02 -3.18
N ALA A 242 6.78 13.21 -3.15
CA ALA A 242 7.53 13.70 -2.00
C ALA A 242 6.65 13.86 -0.75
N LEU A 243 5.43 14.39 -0.89
CA LEU A 243 4.46 14.50 0.19
C LEU A 243 4.06 13.14 0.73
N SER A 244 3.72 12.18 -0.14
CA SER A 244 3.33 10.83 0.27
C SER A 244 4.45 10.12 1.04
N ALA A 245 5.68 10.19 0.53
CA ALA A 245 6.85 9.64 1.20
C ALA A 245 7.12 10.34 2.55
N SER A 246 7.00 11.67 2.61
CA SER A 246 7.21 12.45 3.83
C SER A 246 6.18 12.13 4.91
N VAL A 247 4.91 11.96 4.53
CA VAL A 247 3.84 11.55 5.47
C VAL A 247 4.12 10.15 6.02
N LEU A 248 4.52 9.19 5.16
CA LEU A 248 4.87 7.83 5.60
C LEU A 248 6.07 7.84 6.57
N ILE A 249 7.11 8.62 6.26
CA ILE A 249 8.29 8.78 7.14
C ILE A 249 7.88 9.44 8.45
N GLY A 250 7.05 10.47 8.43
CA GLY A 250 6.51 11.13 9.62
C GLY A 250 5.74 10.17 10.53
N ILE A 251 4.91 9.32 9.94
CA ILE A 251 4.20 8.24 10.66
C ILE A 251 5.21 7.27 11.31
N HIS A 252 6.24 6.86 10.58
CA HIS A 252 7.27 5.97 11.11
C HIS A 252 7.98 6.59 12.33
N PHE A 253 8.42 7.84 12.23
CA PHE A 253 9.03 8.53 13.37
C PHE A 253 8.08 8.68 14.54
N TYR A 254 6.82 9.05 14.29
CA TYR A 254 5.81 9.16 15.35
C TYR A 254 5.61 7.82 16.07
N LEU A 255 5.43 6.74 15.33
CA LEU A 255 5.24 5.40 15.90
C LEU A 255 6.48 4.93 16.68
N SER A 256 7.66 5.12 16.11
CA SER A 256 8.92 4.73 16.77
C SER A 256 9.15 5.47 18.08
N ARG A 257 8.82 6.76 18.13
CA ARG A 257 9.00 7.58 19.33
C ARG A 257 8.00 7.24 20.44
N ASN A 258 6.73 7.01 20.07
CA ASN A 258 5.66 6.94 21.07
C ASN A 258 5.40 5.51 21.57
N TYR A 259 5.76 4.48 20.79
CA TYR A 259 5.38 3.09 21.12
C TYR A 259 6.56 2.16 21.48
N VAL A 260 7.80 2.58 21.22
CA VAL A 260 8.98 1.83 21.71
C VAL A 260 9.25 2.09 23.19
N THR A 261 8.92 3.28 23.68
CA THR A 261 9.15 3.70 25.08
C THR A 261 8.21 3.04 26.10
N LEU A 262 7.05 2.54 25.67
CA LEU A 262 6.07 1.88 26.55
C LEU A 262 6.45 0.43 26.92
N LYS A 263 7.52 -0.12 26.34
CA LYS A 263 8.02 -1.47 26.68
C LYS A 263 9.16 -1.48 27.73
N ILE A 264 9.61 -0.33 28.18
CA ILE A 264 10.73 -0.17 29.14
C ILE A 264 10.23 0.27 30.53
N SER A 265 8.95 0.60 30.64
CA SER A 265 8.27 0.87 31.92
C SER A 265 7.38 -0.29 32.30
#